data_94e236d8de6fa6818f132413c547903a
#
_entry.id   94e236d8de6fa6818f132413c547903a
#
_cell.length_a   1.000
_cell.length_b   1.000
_cell.length_c   1.000
_cell.angle_alpha   90.00
_cell.angle_beta   90.00
_cell.angle_gamma   90.00
#
_symmetry.space_group_name_H-M   'P 1'
#
loop_
_entity.id
_entity.type
_entity.pdbx_description
1 polymer ?
#
loop_
_entity_poly.entity_id
_entity_poly.type
_entity_poly.pdbx_seq_one_letter_code
_entity_poly.pdbx_strand_id
1 'polypeptide(L)'
;AEDFAIGGKQLHKKGDVICKMTTDSTGHADTGNAQMYVGAKYTLAETKAAEGYAINSDSKTFEFKFTGNSVSYSKLNIDVGNDSQKGKISVYKSGDAFTGVTAMGSAISVDENGEIMESGQTTYKPVFTECALSGAVFQVTATEDIVTADGTVHAKAGDVVAEIMTDENGYGETEPLYLGRYEVREIKAPFGYVMNSEPKYAELIYAGQEFEVRDTVDIEFENEYQRVMIRLSKTMENDELFGIGSNGEYKNVRFGLFAAEDITAANGTSIPAGGLISEISLEEDMSAQFDTALPFGKYYVQEIATDEHYVLNGEKYLVTFEYMGQDIQTVDIDCGEFENIIKRGRIEGHKTDDKSEPL
;
A
#
# COMPACT_ATOMS: atom_id res chain seq x y z
N ALA A 1 -13.06 -24.42 -49.52
CA ALA A 1 -11.67 -24.76 -49.18
C ALA A 1 -10.80 -24.97 -50.43
N GLU A 2 -11.39 -25.43 -51.54
CA GLU A 2 -10.71 -25.63 -52.84
C GLU A 2 -11.70 -25.38 -53.98
N ASP A 3 -11.19 -25.24 -55.23
CA ASP A 3 -12.03 -25.16 -56.44
C ASP A 3 -12.81 -26.47 -56.63
N PHE A 4 -14.08 -26.38 -56.96
CA PHE A 4 -14.92 -27.54 -57.18
C PHE A 4 -15.66 -27.50 -58.51
N ALA A 5 -15.57 -28.59 -59.28
CA ALA A 5 -16.19 -28.71 -60.60
C ALA A 5 -16.83 -30.10 -60.79
N ILE A 6 -17.92 -30.17 -61.48
CA ILE A 6 -18.59 -31.42 -61.93
C ILE A 6 -18.75 -31.38 -63.41
N GLY A 7 -18.33 -32.49 -64.07
CA GLY A 7 -18.50 -32.61 -65.54
C GLY A 7 -17.77 -31.52 -66.32
N GLY A 8 -16.69 -30.96 -65.86
CA GLY A 8 -15.95 -29.85 -66.45
C GLY A 8 -16.57 -28.47 -66.24
N LYS A 9 -17.69 -28.35 -65.53
CA LYS A 9 -18.32 -27.08 -65.12
C LYS A 9 -17.88 -26.72 -63.74
N GLN A 10 -17.20 -25.56 -63.57
CA GLN A 10 -16.84 -25.03 -62.24
C GLN A 10 -18.11 -24.56 -61.50
N LEU A 11 -18.32 -25.06 -60.29
CA LEU A 11 -19.47 -24.72 -59.44
C LEU A 11 -19.07 -23.73 -58.36
N HIS A 12 -17.89 -23.90 -57.74
CA HIS A 12 -17.35 -23.01 -56.72
C HIS A 12 -15.85 -22.78 -56.95
N LYS A 13 -15.38 -21.60 -56.58
CA LYS A 13 -13.96 -21.27 -56.51
C LYS A 13 -13.51 -21.31 -55.05
N LYS A 14 -12.23 -21.58 -54.84
CA LYS A 14 -11.60 -21.45 -53.52
C LYS A 14 -11.83 -20.02 -53.00
N GLY A 15 -12.40 -19.91 -51.79
CA GLY A 15 -12.71 -18.65 -51.12
C GLY A 15 -14.13 -18.11 -51.38
N ASP A 16 -14.94 -18.75 -52.23
CA ASP A 16 -16.33 -18.36 -52.37
C ASP A 16 -17.09 -18.56 -51.07
N VAL A 17 -17.86 -17.55 -50.64
CA VAL A 17 -18.78 -17.65 -49.50
C VAL A 17 -20.08 -18.30 -49.97
N ILE A 18 -20.34 -19.52 -49.51
CA ILE A 18 -21.50 -20.31 -49.95
C ILE A 18 -22.77 -19.85 -49.21
N CYS A 19 -22.66 -19.63 -47.92
CA CYS A 19 -23.73 -19.07 -47.10
C CYS A 19 -23.17 -18.41 -45.84
N LYS A 20 -23.97 -17.57 -45.20
CA LYS A 20 -23.76 -17.08 -43.82
C LYS A 20 -24.92 -17.59 -42.97
N MET A 21 -24.61 -18.05 -41.81
CA MET A 21 -25.56 -18.54 -40.82
C MET A 21 -25.47 -17.69 -39.55
N THR A 22 -26.58 -17.52 -38.88
CA THR A 22 -26.63 -16.88 -37.54
C THR A 22 -27.33 -17.86 -36.60
N THR A 23 -26.74 -18.11 -35.46
CA THR A 23 -27.32 -18.97 -34.42
C THR A 23 -28.57 -18.31 -33.83
N ASP A 24 -29.57 -19.12 -33.54
CA ASP A 24 -30.77 -18.73 -32.79
C ASP A 24 -30.53 -18.74 -31.29
N SER A 25 -31.59 -18.52 -30.49
CA SER A 25 -31.53 -18.49 -29.03
C SER A 25 -31.16 -19.85 -28.40
N THR A 26 -31.15 -20.94 -29.18
CA THR A 26 -30.72 -22.28 -28.74
C THR A 26 -29.28 -22.59 -29.17
N GLY A 27 -28.58 -21.64 -29.78
CA GLY A 27 -27.25 -21.82 -30.34
C GLY A 27 -27.20 -22.61 -31.64
N HIS A 28 -28.35 -22.87 -32.26
CA HIS A 28 -28.45 -23.65 -33.52
C HIS A 28 -28.49 -22.74 -34.75
N ALA A 29 -27.78 -23.16 -35.80
CA ALA A 29 -27.87 -22.57 -37.12
C ALA A 29 -27.81 -23.68 -38.16
N ASP A 30 -28.43 -23.47 -39.33
CA ASP A 30 -28.31 -24.37 -40.47
C ASP A 30 -28.05 -23.61 -41.77
N THR A 31 -27.63 -24.35 -42.81
CA THR A 31 -27.30 -23.79 -44.11
C THR A 31 -28.52 -23.46 -44.96
N GLY A 32 -29.75 -23.73 -44.47
CA GLY A 32 -31.00 -23.49 -45.19
C GLY A 32 -31.00 -24.17 -46.59
N ASN A 33 -31.29 -23.34 -47.60
CA ASN A 33 -31.33 -23.81 -48.99
C ASN A 33 -29.98 -23.66 -49.73
N ALA A 34 -28.87 -23.45 -49.01
CA ALA A 34 -27.58 -23.34 -49.66
C ALA A 34 -27.19 -24.63 -50.36
N GLN A 35 -26.75 -24.51 -51.61
CA GLN A 35 -26.36 -25.67 -52.41
C GLN A 35 -24.92 -26.09 -52.04
N MET A 36 -24.80 -27.19 -51.35
CA MET A 36 -23.53 -27.84 -51.01
C MET A 36 -23.45 -29.19 -51.70
N TYR A 37 -22.33 -29.46 -52.36
CA TYR A 37 -22.16 -30.65 -53.20
C TYR A 37 -21.33 -31.73 -52.51
N VAL A 38 -21.70 -32.99 -52.71
CA VAL A 38 -20.92 -34.15 -52.27
C VAL A 38 -19.57 -34.15 -53.00
N GLY A 39 -18.50 -34.42 -52.27
CA GLY A 39 -17.12 -34.41 -52.78
C GLY A 39 -16.44 -33.02 -52.79
N ALA A 40 -17.19 -31.95 -52.49
CA ALA A 40 -16.59 -30.63 -52.29
C ALA A 40 -16.14 -30.43 -50.85
N LYS A 41 -15.00 -29.76 -50.67
CA LYS A 41 -14.49 -29.40 -49.33
C LYS A 41 -14.89 -27.97 -48.97
N TYR A 42 -15.44 -27.83 -47.78
CA TYR A 42 -15.92 -26.57 -47.22
C TYR A 42 -15.17 -26.25 -45.95
N THR A 43 -15.09 -24.95 -45.64
CA THR A 43 -14.57 -24.45 -44.33
C THR A 43 -15.65 -23.66 -43.67
N LEU A 44 -15.95 -23.99 -42.40
CA LEU A 44 -16.76 -23.19 -41.49
C LEU A 44 -15.83 -22.36 -40.64
N ALA A 45 -16.07 -21.04 -40.62
CA ALA A 45 -15.36 -20.09 -39.76
C ALA A 45 -16.38 -19.15 -39.14
N GLU A 46 -16.18 -18.87 -37.87
CA GLU A 46 -16.93 -17.83 -37.16
C GLU A 46 -16.48 -16.45 -37.65
N THR A 47 -17.40 -15.54 -37.85
CA THR A 47 -17.12 -14.16 -38.27
C THR A 47 -17.59 -13.14 -37.23
N LYS A 48 -18.42 -13.55 -36.29
CA LYS A 48 -18.92 -12.73 -35.22
C LYS A 48 -19.33 -13.62 -34.04
N ALA A 49 -18.73 -13.39 -32.87
CA ALA A 49 -19.12 -14.01 -31.62
C ALA A 49 -20.32 -13.28 -30.99
N ALA A 50 -21.00 -13.93 -30.06
CA ALA A 50 -21.98 -13.28 -29.21
C ALA A 50 -21.29 -12.29 -28.27
N GLU A 51 -22.04 -11.29 -27.81
CA GLU A 51 -21.51 -10.32 -26.81
C GLU A 51 -21.13 -11.05 -25.50
N GLY A 52 -19.98 -10.70 -24.93
CA GLY A 52 -19.42 -11.37 -23.77
C GLY A 52 -18.50 -12.55 -24.08
N TYR A 53 -18.35 -12.90 -25.36
CA TYR A 53 -17.50 -14.03 -25.81
C TYR A 53 -16.40 -13.56 -26.76
N ALA A 54 -15.26 -14.26 -26.72
CA ALA A 54 -14.22 -14.12 -27.73
C ALA A 54 -14.59 -14.90 -28.99
N ILE A 55 -14.13 -14.40 -30.14
CA ILE A 55 -14.33 -15.09 -31.43
C ILE A 55 -13.49 -16.36 -31.48
N ASN A 56 -14.11 -17.47 -31.89
CA ASN A 56 -13.37 -18.69 -32.17
C ASN A 56 -12.70 -18.59 -33.57
N SER A 57 -11.39 -18.38 -33.58
CA SER A 57 -10.59 -18.27 -34.79
C SER A 57 -10.36 -19.62 -35.49
N ASP A 58 -10.70 -20.73 -34.85
CA ASP A 58 -10.52 -22.06 -35.44
C ASP A 58 -11.53 -22.32 -36.53
N SER A 59 -11.04 -22.53 -37.73
CA SER A 59 -11.88 -22.93 -38.85
C SER A 59 -11.96 -24.44 -38.98
N LYS A 60 -13.18 -24.97 -39.19
CA LYS A 60 -13.38 -26.43 -39.36
C LYS A 60 -13.60 -26.76 -40.81
N THR A 61 -12.74 -27.60 -41.38
CA THR A 61 -12.87 -28.09 -42.78
C THR A 61 -13.59 -29.41 -42.77
N PHE A 62 -14.54 -29.56 -43.65
CA PHE A 62 -15.39 -30.75 -43.82
C PHE A 62 -15.72 -31.03 -45.28
N GLU A 63 -16.18 -32.26 -45.55
CA GLU A 63 -16.59 -32.74 -46.86
C GLU A 63 -17.83 -33.60 -46.75
N PHE A 64 -18.82 -33.41 -47.60
CA PHE A 64 -19.95 -34.34 -47.70
C PHE A 64 -19.52 -35.56 -48.53
N LYS A 65 -19.51 -36.74 -47.87
CA LYS A 65 -19.20 -38.01 -48.53
C LYS A 65 -20.42 -38.63 -49.18
N PHE A 66 -20.20 -39.29 -50.28
CA PHE A 66 -21.27 -40.07 -50.92
C PHE A 66 -21.74 -41.21 -50.00
N THR A 67 -23.05 -41.27 -49.72
CA THR A 67 -23.68 -42.23 -48.80
C THR A 67 -24.59 -43.24 -49.48
N GLY A 68 -24.69 -43.22 -50.83
CA GLY A 68 -25.52 -44.13 -51.65
C GLY A 68 -26.57 -43.42 -52.49
N ASN A 69 -27.02 -44.08 -53.55
CA ASN A 69 -27.91 -43.47 -54.58
C ASN A 69 -29.35 -43.23 -54.08
N SER A 70 -29.75 -43.79 -52.95
CA SER A 70 -31.08 -43.61 -52.38
C SER A 70 -31.18 -42.44 -51.39
N VAL A 71 -30.07 -41.78 -51.07
CA VAL A 71 -30.00 -40.65 -50.15
C VAL A 71 -29.95 -39.33 -50.95
N SER A 72 -31.02 -38.56 -50.88
CA SER A 72 -31.11 -37.26 -51.57
C SER A 72 -30.43 -36.11 -50.83
N TYR A 73 -30.08 -36.32 -49.53
CA TYR A 73 -29.59 -35.27 -48.65
C TYR A 73 -28.77 -35.88 -47.50
N SER A 74 -27.59 -35.34 -47.28
CA SER A 74 -26.68 -35.68 -46.17
C SER A 74 -26.63 -34.56 -45.15
N LYS A 75 -26.76 -34.87 -43.87
CA LYS A 75 -26.61 -33.89 -42.78
C LYS A 75 -25.29 -34.11 -42.04
N LEU A 76 -24.58 -33.06 -41.77
CA LEU A 76 -23.37 -33.02 -40.95
C LEU A 76 -23.61 -32.04 -39.79
N ASN A 77 -23.39 -32.50 -38.57
CA ASN A 77 -23.42 -31.60 -37.40
C ASN A 77 -21.97 -31.21 -37.07
N ILE A 78 -21.77 -29.93 -36.81
CA ILE A 78 -20.47 -29.37 -36.39
C ILE A 78 -20.72 -28.52 -35.16
N ASP A 79 -20.01 -28.82 -34.06
CA ASP A 79 -20.06 -28.03 -32.86
C ASP A 79 -18.92 -27.00 -32.86
N VAL A 80 -19.25 -25.75 -32.51
CA VAL A 80 -18.34 -24.63 -32.40
C VAL A 80 -18.62 -23.99 -31.02
N GLY A 81 -17.61 -23.83 -30.20
CA GLY A 81 -17.70 -23.18 -28.88
C GLY A 81 -16.94 -21.86 -28.86
N ASN A 82 -17.37 -20.96 -28.02
CA ASN A 82 -16.68 -19.69 -27.73
C ASN A 82 -16.31 -19.65 -26.27
N ASP A 83 -15.18 -19.03 -25.96
CA ASP A 83 -14.77 -18.76 -24.59
C ASP A 83 -15.36 -17.44 -24.10
N SER A 84 -15.91 -17.44 -22.90
CA SER A 84 -16.37 -16.21 -22.25
C SER A 84 -15.20 -15.26 -22.04
N GLN A 85 -15.37 -14.00 -22.42
CA GLN A 85 -14.36 -12.98 -22.19
C GLN A 85 -14.16 -12.77 -20.68
N LYS A 86 -12.91 -12.58 -20.28
CA LYS A 86 -12.48 -12.30 -18.91
C LYS A 86 -11.63 -11.03 -18.85
N GLY A 87 -11.35 -10.59 -17.65
CA GLY A 87 -10.41 -9.51 -17.38
C GLY A 87 -9.65 -9.78 -16.08
N LYS A 88 -8.66 -8.96 -15.80
CA LYS A 88 -7.89 -9.01 -14.55
C LYS A 88 -8.05 -7.72 -13.76
N ILE A 89 -7.84 -7.81 -12.46
CA ILE A 89 -7.76 -6.67 -11.56
C ILE A 89 -6.36 -6.68 -10.98
N SER A 90 -5.66 -5.55 -11.07
CA SER A 90 -4.36 -5.35 -10.45
C SER A 90 -4.43 -4.33 -9.33
N VAL A 91 -3.54 -4.46 -8.36
CA VAL A 91 -3.37 -3.54 -7.24
C VAL A 91 -1.93 -3.04 -7.22
N TYR A 92 -1.77 -1.72 -7.05
CA TYR A 92 -0.52 -1.07 -6.74
C TYR A 92 -0.60 -0.54 -5.31
N LYS A 93 0.36 -0.90 -4.48
CA LYS A 93 0.41 -0.56 -3.06
C LYS A 93 1.61 0.30 -2.77
N SER A 94 1.40 1.49 -2.18
CA SER A 94 2.44 2.40 -1.74
C SER A 94 2.23 2.88 -0.30
N GLY A 95 3.22 3.57 0.23
CA GLY A 95 3.21 4.25 1.52
C GLY A 95 4.59 4.78 1.88
N ASP A 96 4.63 5.67 2.88
CA ASP A 96 5.88 6.26 3.33
C ASP A 96 6.75 5.25 4.09
N ALA A 97 8.00 5.09 3.67
CA ALA A 97 9.00 4.25 4.32
C ALA A 97 10.20 5.07 4.81
N PHE A 98 10.85 4.62 5.87
CA PHE A 98 12.08 5.24 6.39
C PHE A 98 13.25 4.99 5.43
N THR A 99 13.54 5.98 4.58
CA THR A 99 14.50 5.86 3.48
C THR A 99 15.83 6.54 3.73
N GLY A 100 15.91 7.47 4.67
CA GLY A 100 17.13 8.23 4.90
C GLY A 100 17.18 8.97 6.22
N VAL A 101 18.33 9.55 6.52
CA VAL A 101 18.57 10.46 7.64
C VAL A 101 19.26 11.71 7.15
N THR A 102 18.74 12.88 7.54
CA THR A 102 19.39 14.16 7.32
C THR A 102 20.02 14.64 8.63
N ALA A 103 21.35 14.82 8.64
CA ALA A 103 22.05 15.43 9.74
C ALA A 103 22.10 16.96 9.53
N MET A 104 21.52 17.72 10.46
CA MET A 104 21.59 19.17 10.49
C MET A 104 22.60 19.56 11.55
N GLY A 105 23.73 20.12 11.12
CA GLY A 105 24.76 20.63 12.04
C GLY A 105 24.22 21.79 12.88
N SER A 106 24.89 22.04 13.99
CA SER A 106 24.62 23.16 14.89
C SER A 106 24.57 24.48 14.15
N ALA A 107 23.60 25.32 14.50
CA ALA A 107 23.64 26.71 14.09
C ALA A 107 24.92 27.35 14.61
N ILE A 108 25.73 27.88 13.72
CA ILE A 108 26.88 28.73 14.09
C ILE A 108 26.28 30.01 14.64
N SER A 109 26.37 30.24 15.95
CA SER A 109 26.11 31.53 16.56
C SER A 109 27.42 32.31 16.67
N VAL A 110 27.38 33.58 16.37
CA VAL A 110 28.53 34.49 16.58
C VAL A 110 28.20 35.28 17.83
N ASP A 111 29.12 35.31 18.81
CA ASP A 111 28.93 36.09 20.02
C ASP A 111 29.12 37.62 19.74
N GLU A 112 28.88 38.44 20.74
CA GLU A 112 29.02 39.89 20.63
C GLU A 112 30.46 40.38 20.33
N ASN A 113 31.46 39.49 20.42
CA ASN A 113 32.86 39.76 20.10
C ASN A 113 33.26 39.25 18.71
N GLY A 114 32.34 38.61 17.97
CA GLY A 114 32.58 38.04 16.65
C GLY A 114 33.26 36.67 16.67
N GLU A 115 33.33 36.01 17.82
CA GLU A 115 33.82 34.63 17.91
C GLU A 115 32.74 33.63 17.54
N ILE A 116 33.13 32.64 16.72
CA ILE A 116 32.23 31.55 16.31
C ILE A 116 32.01 30.63 17.51
N MET A 117 30.81 30.67 18.06
CA MET A 117 30.35 29.71 19.05
C MET A 117 29.71 28.55 18.32
N GLU A 118 30.39 27.42 18.21
CA GLU A 118 29.76 26.17 17.86
C GLU A 118 28.90 25.73 19.06
N SER A 119 27.70 26.24 19.17
CA SER A 119 26.77 25.83 20.20
C SER A 119 25.63 25.06 19.56
N GLY A 120 25.73 23.77 19.53
CA GLY A 120 24.59 22.97 19.19
C GLY A 120 24.97 21.54 18.84
N GLN A 121 24.23 20.65 19.39
CA GLN A 121 24.27 19.23 19.10
C GLN A 121 23.72 19.01 17.69
N THR A 122 24.36 18.15 16.88
CA THR A 122 23.83 17.74 15.59
C THR A 122 22.46 17.09 15.76
N THR A 123 21.48 17.58 15.03
CA THR A 123 20.12 17.00 15.00
C THR A 123 19.97 16.09 13.80
N TYR A 124 19.48 14.90 14.03
CA TYR A 124 19.24 13.88 13.01
C TYR A 124 17.75 13.77 12.71
N LYS A 125 17.33 14.12 11.50
CA LYS A 125 15.93 14.01 11.08
C LYS A 125 15.72 12.77 10.25
N PRO A 126 14.82 11.86 10.68
CA PRO A 126 14.35 10.76 9.83
C PRO A 126 13.69 11.30 8.57
N VAL A 127 13.99 10.68 7.43
CA VAL A 127 13.38 10.99 6.14
C VAL A 127 12.51 9.83 5.73
N PHE A 128 11.24 10.12 5.51
CA PHE A 128 10.26 9.19 4.99
C PHE A 128 9.91 9.60 3.56
N THR A 129 9.86 8.65 2.64
CA THR A 129 9.45 8.86 1.25
C THR A 129 8.53 7.75 0.80
N GLU A 130 7.65 8.07 -0.12
CA GLU A 130 6.75 7.09 -0.71
C GLU A 130 7.53 5.98 -1.42
N CYS A 131 7.19 4.75 -1.12
CA CYS A 131 7.78 3.53 -1.66
C CYS A 131 6.69 2.51 -1.96
N ALA A 132 6.99 1.58 -2.86
CA ALA A 132 6.19 0.39 -3.08
C ALA A 132 6.18 -0.50 -1.81
N LEU A 133 5.02 -1.08 -1.47
CA LEU A 133 4.84 -1.88 -0.26
C LEU A 133 4.46 -3.31 -0.58
N SER A 134 5.29 -4.24 -0.12
CA SER A 134 5.11 -5.68 -0.27
C SER A 134 4.31 -6.29 0.89
N GLY A 135 3.57 -7.36 0.61
CA GLY A 135 2.89 -8.17 1.64
C GLY A 135 1.53 -7.65 2.10
N ALA A 136 0.98 -6.63 1.45
CA ALA A 136 -0.44 -6.29 1.59
C ALA A 136 -1.30 -7.40 0.98
N VAL A 137 -2.44 -7.72 1.61
CA VAL A 137 -3.40 -8.70 1.09
C VAL A 137 -4.73 -8.02 0.87
N PHE A 138 -5.27 -8.20 -0.34
CA PHE A 138 -6.56 -7.68 -0.76
C PHE A 138 -7.52 -8.82 -1.06
N GLN A 139 -8.79 -8.63 -0.72
CA GLN A 139 -9.87 -9.51 -1.06
C GLN A 139 -10.70 -8.89 -2.18
N VAL A 140 -11.02 -9.68 -3.20
CA VAL A 140 -11.87 -9.30 -4.33
C VAL A 140 -13.22 -9.99 -4.17
N THR A 141 -14.28 -9.19 -4.09
CA THR A 141 -15.65 -9.67 -3.84
C THR A 141 -16.57 -9.22 -4.97
N ALA A 142 -17.41 -10.14 -5.48
CA ALA A 142 -18.43 -9.79 -6.46
C ALA A 142 -19.50 -8.89 -5.83
N THR A 143 -19.81 -7.73 -6.44
CA THR A 143 -20.84 -6.80 -5.93
C THR A 143 -22.22 -7.10 -6.47
N GLU A 144 -22.31 -7.96 -7.49
CA GLU A 144 -23.53 -8.43 -8.15
C GLU A 144 -23.36 -9.90 -8.53
N ASP A 145 -24.45 -10.57 -8.95
CA ASP A 145 -24.34 -11.91 -9.52
C ASP A 145 -23.55 -11.85 -10.83
N ILE A 146 -22.46 -12.59 -10.92
CA ILE A 146 -21.62 -12.68 -12.13
C ILE A 146 -22.19 -13.78 -13.02
N VAL A 147 -22.81 -13.37 -14.13
CA VAL A 147 -23.56 -14.25 -15.01
C VAL A 147 -23.10 -14.07 -16.46
N THR A 148 -22.71 -15.16 -17.12
CA THR A 148 -22.39 -15.14 -18.55
C THR A 148 -23.66 -15.14 -19.41
N ALA A 149 -23.55 -14.76 -20.68
CA ALA A 149 -24.71 -14.60 -21.58
C ALA A 149 -25.50 -15.91 -21.82
N ASP A 150 -24.91 -17.07 -21.55
CA ASP A 150 -25.58 -18.38 -21.56
C ASP A 150 -26.42 -18.66 -20.28
N GLY A 151 -26.43 -17.71 -19.35
CA GLY A 151 -27.14 -17.82 -18.07
C GLY A 151 -26.40 -18.56 -16.97
N THR A 152 -25.11 -18.92 -17.19
CA THR A 152 -24.31 -19.59 -16.17
C THR A 152 -23.89 -18.59 -15.11
N VAL A 153 -24.17 -18.90 -13.84
CA VAL A 153 -23.77 -18.11 -12.69
C VAL A 153 -22.41 -18.59 -12.21
N HIS A 154 -21.41 -17.68 -12.20
CA HIS A 154 -20.03 -17.96 -11.79
C HIS A 154 -19.73 -17.51 -10.36
N ALA A 155 -20.41 -16.47 -9.88
CA ALA A 155 -20.37 -15.99 -8.50
C ALA A 155 -21.67 -15.28 -8.15
N LYS A 156 -22.02 -15.26 -6.87
CA LYS A 156 -23.15 -14.49 -6.33
C LYS A 156 -22.66 -13.17 -5.75
N ALA A 157 -23.55 -12.19 -5.68
CA ALA A 157 -23.26 -10.96 -4.94
C ALA A 157 -22.82 -11.30 -3.50
N GLY A 158 -21.64 -10.78 -3.11
CA GLY A 158 -21.01 -11.06 -1.83
C GLY A 158 -20.00 -12.22 -1.81
N ASP A 159 -19.90 -13.00 -2.89
CA ASP A 159 -18.90 -14.08 -2.96
C ASP A 159 -17.49 -13.49 -3.14
N VAL A 160 -16.55 -14.02 -2.36
CA VAL A 160 -15.11 -13.76 -2.55
C VAL A 160 -14.64 -14.57 -3.75
N VAL A 161 -14.09 -13.90 -4.75
CA VAL A 161 -13.68 -14.52 -6.02
C VAL A 161 -12.17 -14.62 -6.18
N ALA A 162 -11.41 -13.79 -5.48
CA ALA A 162 -9.95 -13.82 -5.49
C ALA A 162 -9.35 -13.15 -4.24
N GLU A 163 -8.08 -13.47 -3.97
CA GLU A 163 -7.21 -12.71 -3.08
C GLU A 163 -5.96 -12.29 -3.85
N ILE A 164 -5.48 -11.07 -3.60
CA ILE A 164 -4.28 -10.49 -4.22
C ILE A 164 -3.29 -10.21 -3.11
N MET A 165 -2.05 -10.62 -3.27
CA MET A 165 -0.94 -10.24 -2.38
C MET A 165 0.10 -9.45 -3.17
N THR A 166 0.54 -8.31 -2.63
CA THR A 166 1.53 -7.46 -3.29
C THR A 166 2.95 -8.00 -3.14
N ASP A 167 3.71 -7.94 -4.23
CA ASP A 167 5.13 -8.30 -4.32
C ASP A 167 6.05 -7.15 -3.84
N GLU A 168 7.35 -7.29 -4.04
CA GLU A 168 8.38 -6.30 -3.69
C GLU A 168 8.28 -4.97 -4.48
N ASN A 169 7.53 -4.96 -5.60
CA ASN A 169 7.21 -3.76 -6.37
C ASN A 169 5.87 -3.13 -5.95
N GLY A 170 5.24 -3.64 -4.89
CA GLY A 170 3.91 -3.22 -4.47
C GLY A 170 2.80 -3.66 -5.42
N TYR A 171 3.07 -4.57 -6.33
CA TYR A 171 2.15 -5.03 -7.36
C TYR A 171 1.56 -6.41 -7.03
N GLY A 172 0.29 -6.60 -7.38
CA GLY A 172 -0.38 -7.89 -7.38
C GLY A 172 -1.55 -7.88 -8.34
N GLU A 173 -1.91 -9.03 -8.90
CA GLU A 173 -3.05 -9.17 -9.82
C GLU A 173 -3.85 -10.44 -9.57
N THR A 174 -5.08 -10.47 -10.05
CA THR A 174 -5.92 -11.66 -10.03
C THR A 174 -5.60 -12.58 -11.20
N GLU A 175 -5.95 -13.86 -11.07
CA GLU A 175 -6.23 -14.69 -12.26
C GLU A 175 -7.41 -14.07 -13.03
N PRO A 176 -7.60 -14.44 -14.32
CA PRO A 176 -8.67 -13.91 -15.14
C PRO A 176 -10.07 -14.17 -14.54
N LEU A 177 -10.80 -13.08 -14.25
CA LEU A 177 -12.17 -13.08 -13.73
C LEU A 177 -13.19 -12.86 -14.84
N TYR A 178 -14.42 -13.35 -14.69
CA TYR A 178 -15.53 -13.05 -15.59
C TYR A 178 -15.90 -11.57 -15.55
N LEU A 179 -16.55 -11.08 -16.62
CA LEU A 179 -17.02 -9.70 -16.70
C LEU A 179 -18.06 -9.41 -15.61
N GLY A 180 -18.00 -8.23 -14.99
CA GLY A 180 -18.89 -7.81 -13.91
C GLY A 180 -18.23 -6.79 -12.99
N ARG A 181 -18.89 -6.52 -11.85
CA ARG A 181 -18.45 -5.53 -10.88
C ARG A 181 -17.92 -6.18 -9.61
N TYR A 182 -16.80 -5.67 -9.14
CA TYR A 182 -16.05 -6.20 -8.00
C TYR A 182 -15.69 -5.10 -7.02
N GLU A 183 -15.72 -5.43 -5.72
CA GLU A 183 -15.12 -4.65 -4.66
C GLU A 183 -13.74 -5.22 -4.34
N VAL A 184 -12.75 -4.36 -4.20
CA VAL A 184 -11.39 -4.71 -3.75
C VAL A 184 -11.14 -4.02 -2.43
N ARG A 185 -10.86 -4.80 -1.38
CA ARG A 185 -10.65 -4.32 -0.01
C ARG A 185 -9.35 -4.87 0.56
N GLU A 186 -8.56 -4.01 1.20
CA GLU A 186 -7.41 -4.46 1.98
C GLU A 186 -7.91 -5.23 3.22
N ILE A 187 -7.39 -6.43 3.43
CA ILE A 187 -7.69 -7.27 4.60
C ILE A 187 -6.47 -7.48 5.49
N LYS A 188 -5.28 -7.15 4.99
CA LYS A 188 -4.03 -7.18 5.74
C LYS A 188 -3.08 -6.12 5.19
N ALA A 189 -2.67 -5.19 6.07
CA ALA A 189 -1.65 -4.22 5.76
C ALA A 189 -0.23 -4.83 5.81
N PRO A 190 0.75 -4.23 5.11
CA PRO A 190 2.16 -4.55 5.30
C PRO A 190 2.61 -4.31 6.74
N PHE A 191 3.66 -5.00 7.18
CA PHE A 191 4.25 -4.77 8.51
C PHE A 191 4.71 -3.32 8.67
N GLY A 192 4.30 -2.69 9.76
CA GLY A 192 4.64 -1.30 10.09
C GLY A 192 3.59 -0.28 9.64
N TYR A 193 2.55 -0.70 8.93
CA TYR A 193 1.54 0.19 8.38
C TYR A 193 0.16 -0.02 8.99
N VAL A 194 -0.64 1.04 8.93
CA VAL A 194 -2.05 1.05 9.31
C VAL A 194 -2.89 0.58 8.13
N MET A 195 -3.85 -0.30 8.39
CA MET A 195 -4.73 -0.84 7.35
C MET A 195 -5.65 0.24 6.78
N ASN A 196 -5.70 0.35 5.45
CA ASN A 196 -6.68 1.17 4.77
C ASN A 196 -7.93 0.33 4.47
N SER A 197 -8.97 0.50 5.28
CA SER A 197 -10.20 -0.28 5.18
C SER A 197 -11.19 0.22 4.11
N GLU A 198 -10.89 1.34 3.44
CA GLU A 198 -11.77 1.89 2.38
C GLU A 198 -11.72 1.00 1.14
N PRO A 199 -12.87 0.46 0.68
CA PRO A 199 -12.91 -0.36 -0.51
C PRO A 199 -12.80 0.49 -1.77
N LYS A 200 -12.22 -0.10 -2.82
CA LYS A 200 -12.26 0.41 -4.18
C LYS A 200 -12.97 -0.57 -5.10
N TYR A 201 -13.45 -0.08 -6.24
CA TYR A 201 -14.30 -0.86 -7.13
C TYR A 201 -13.67 -0.99 -8.51
N ALA A 202 -13.81 -2.18 -9.09
CA ALA A 202 -13.41 -2.50 -10.45
C ALA A 202 -14.62 -2.95 -11.25
N GLU A 203 -14.70 -2.55 -12.52
CA GLU A 203 -15.70 -3.05 -13.47
C GLU A 203 -14.97 -3.67 -14.66
N LEU A 204 -15.13 -4.97 -14.87
CA LEU A 204 -14.62 -5.70 -16.01
C LEU A 204 -15.72 -5.71 -17.08
N ILE A 205 -15.51 -4.98 -18.15
CA ILE A 205 -16.48 -4.80 -19.23
C ILE A 205 -16.05 -5.48 -20.52
N TYR A 206 -17.01 -5.85 -21.36
CA TYR A 206 -16.75 -6.40 -22.68
C TYR A 206 -15.92 -5.45 -23.56
N ALA A 207 -14.79 -5.93 -24.07
CA ALA A 207 -13.82 -5.15 -24.87
C ALA A 207 -13.85 -5.45 -26.38
N GLY A 208 -14.85 -6.22 -26.84
CA GLY A 208 -14.94 -6.69 -28.22
C GLY A 208 -14.45 -8.13 -28.36
N GLN A 209 -14.87 -8.80 -29.44
CA GLN A 209 -14.67 -10.24 -29.66
C GLN A 209 -13.21 -10.69 -29.89
N GLU A 210 -12.30 -9.73 -30.11
CA GLU A 210 -10.91 -10.03 -30.50
C GLU A 210 -10.03 -10.44 -29.28
N PHE A 211 -10.57 -10.33 -28.05
CA PHE A 211 -9.85 -10.58 -26.81
C PHE A 211 -10.54 -11.67 -25.99
N GLU A 212 -9.80 -12.70 -25.61
CA GLU A 212 -10.22 -13.70 -24.64
C GLU A 212 -10.08 -13.16 -23.22
N VAL A 213 -8.93 -12.54 -22.93
CA VAL A 213 -8.67 -11.84 -21.67
C VAL A 213 -8.31 -10.40 -22.00
N ARG A 214 -9.08 -9.46 -21.43
CA ARG A 214 -8.81 -8.03 -21.57
C ARG A 214 -7.67 -7.63 -20.64
N ASP A 215 -7.06 -6.46 -20.92
CA ASP A 215 -6.11 -5.77 -20.04
C ASP A 215 -6.66 -5.58 -18.61
N THR A 216 -5.75 -5.44 -17.67
CA THR A 216 -6.06 -5.24 -16.24
C THR A 216 -6.78 -3.93 -15.97
N VAL A 217 -7.65 -3.93 -14.97
CA VAL A 217 -8.13 -2.72 -14.29
C VAL A 217 -7.23 -2.46 -13.11
N ASP A 218 -6.49 -1.35 -13.15
CA ASP A 218 -5.49 -1.00 -12.15
C ASP A 218 -6.12 -0.20 -11.00
N ILE A 219 -5.78 -0.56 -9.77
CA ILE A 219 -6.26 0.10 -8.55
C ILE A 219 -5.07 0.42 -7.66
N GLU A 220 -4.96 1.67 -7.23
CA GLU A 220 -3.91 2.12 -6.33
C GLU A 220 -4.43 2.18 -4.89
N PHE A 221 -3.61 1.74 -3.93
CA PHE A 221 -3.87 1.87 -2.49
C PHE A 221 -2.64 2.40 -1.78
N GLU A 222 -2.86 3.29 -0.82
CA GLU A 222 -1.83 3.86 0.03
C GLU A 222 -2.10 3.51 1.50
N ASN A 223 -1.03 3.20 2.28
CA ASN A 223 -1.11 3.03 3.72
C ASN A 223 -0.21 4.03 4.43
N GLU A 224 -0.68 4.50 5.58
CA GLU A 224 0.10 5.33 6.48
C GLU A 224 1.04 4.46 7.34
N TYR A 225 2.30 4.90 7.49
CA TYR A 225 3.23 4.31 8.47
C TYR A 225 2.69 4.55 9.87
N GLN A 226 2.77 3.56 10.78
CA GLN A 226 2.33 3.71 12.15
C GLN A 226 3.13 4.81 12.85
N ARG A 227 2.42 5.71 13.57
CA ARG A 227 3.02 6.86 14.25
C ARG A 227 3.21 6.58 15.74
N VAL A 228 4.04 7.40 16.39
CA VAL A 228 4.20 7.42 17.83
C VAL A 228 4.03 8.84 18.38
N MET A 229 3.37 8.96 19.51
CA MET A 229 3.27 10.18 20.29
C MET A 229 3.91 9.93 21.65
N ILE A 230 4.92 10.73 22.02
CA ILE A 230 5.66 10.59 23.28
C ILE A 230 5.31 11.79 24.14
N ARG A 231 4.70 11.55 25.28
CA ARG A 231 4.25 12.59 26.21
C ARG A 231 5.07 12.56 27.51
N LEU A 232 5.15 13.72 28.13
CA LEU A 232 5.75 13.87 29.46
C LEU A 232 5.07 15.01 30.22
N SER A 233 5.22 15.01 31.52
CA SER A 233 4.87 16.11 32.42
C SER A 233 6.07 16.54 33.23
N LYS A 234 6.01 17.76 33.76
CA LYS A 234 7.08 18.38 34.53
C LYS A 234 6.57 18.95 35.85
N THR A 235 7.27 18.69 36.92
CA THR A 235 7.12 19.42 38.19
C THR A 235 8.38 20.19 38.50
N MET A 236 8.24 21.36 39.11
CA MET A 236 9.33 22.20 39.57
C MET A 236 9.08 22.58 41.03
N GLU A 237 10.09 22.38 41.86
CA GLU A 237 10.02 22.82 43.27
C GLU A 237 9.71 24.30 43.31
N ASN A 238 8.84 24.72 44.26
CA ASN A 238 8.46 26.11 44.46
C ASN A 238 8.98 26.61 45.82
N ASP A 239 9.47 27.85 45.86
CA ASP A 239 9.84 28.54 47.09
C ASP A 239 9.14 29.91 47.10
N GLU A 240 8.03 29.99 47.83
CA GLU A 240 7.22 31.21 47.93
C GLU A 240 7.98 32.38 48.59
N LEU A 241 8.93 32.08 49.52
CA LEU A 241 9.68 33.12 50.22
C LEU A 241 10.61 33.89 49.28
N PHE A 242 11.23 33.20 48.34
CA PHE A 242 12.12 33.78 47.36
C PHE A 242 11.49 33.99 45.99
N GLY A 243 10.22 33.57 45.84
CA GLY A 243 9.45 33.71 44.58
C GLY A 243 9.96 32.84 43.44
N ILE A 244 10.73 31.77 43.76
CA ILE A 244 11.22 30.81 42.75
C ILE A 244 10.08 29.84 42.39
N GLY A 245 9.85 29.58 41.10
CA GLY A 245 8.81 28.69 40.61
C GLY A 245 7.52 29.42 40.22
N SER A 246 7.45 30.77 40.38
CA SER A 246 6.25 31.58 40.13
C SER A 246 6.42 32.60 38.97
N ASN A 247 7.59 32.69 38.35
CA ASN A 247 7.93 33.72 37.37
C ASN A 247 8.03 33.18 35.92
N GLY A 248 7.54 31.96 35.69
CA GLY A 248 7.56 31.34 34.37
C GLY A 248 8.88 30.65 34.03
N GLU A 249 9.61 30.20 35.04
CA GLU A 249 10.89 29.50 34.91
C GLU A 249 10.78 28.23 34.06
N TYR A 250 9.59 27.63 33.96
CA TYR A 250 9.32 26.47 33.11
C TYR A 250 9.61 26.76 31.60
N LYS A 251 9.58 28.02 31.17
CA LYS A 251 9.88 28.43 29.78
C LYS A 251 11.32 28.17 29.39
N ASN A 252 12.21 28.03 30.37
CA ASN A 252 13.63 27.73 30.18
C ASN A 252 13.91 26.22 30.16
N VAL A 253 12.88 25.39 30.41
CA VAL A 253 13.01 23.93 30.37
C VAL A 253 12.87 23.42 28.96
N ARG A 254 13.81 22.57 28.54
CA ARG A 254 13.75 21.85 27.26
C ARG A 254 14.05 20.39 27.43
N PHE A 255 13.37 19.59 26.63
CA PHE A 255 13.59 18.15 26.53
C PHE A 255 14.10 17.78 25.14
N GLY A 256 15.04 16.85 25.09
CA GLY A 256 15.53 16.24 23.86
C GLY A 256 15.06 14.82 23.73
N LEU A 257 14.70 14.43 22.50
CA LEU A 257 14.47 13.05 22.10
C LEU A 257 15.71 12.54 21.38
N PHE A 258 16.27 11.43 21.84
CA PHE A 258 17.51 10.86 21.34
C PHE A 258 17.32 9.41 20.92
N ALA A 259 18.10 8.96 19.95
CA ALA A 259 18.23 7.55 19.66
C ALA A 259 18.99 6.82 20.78
N ALA A 260 18.46 5.70 21.28
CA ALA A 260 19.15 4.88 22.27
C ALA A 260 20.10 3.85 21.66
N GLU A 261 19.95 3.58 20.38
CA GLU A 261 20.75 2.68 19.55
C GLU A 261 20.96 3.28 18.15
N ASP A 262 21.85 2.69 17.34
CA ASP A 262 22.01 3.09 15.95
C ASP A 262 20.77 2.69 15.14
N ILE A 263 20.12 3.64 14.47
CA ILE A 263 18.92 3.41 13.65
C ILE A 263 19.28 3.69 12.20
N THR A 264 19.33 2.62 11.37
CA THR A 264 19.81 2.70 9.99
C THR A 264 18.65 2.70 9.01
N ALA A 265 18.64 3.68 8.09
CA ALA A 265 17.67 3.80 7.02
C ALA A 265 18.02 2.90 5.81
N ALA A 266 17.07 2.74 4.91
CA ALA A 266 17.21 1.91 3.72
C ALA A 266 18.40 2.31 2.80
N ASN A 267 18.73 3.60 2.74
CA ASN A 267 19.87 4.11 1.96
C ASN A 267 21.25 3.97 2.66
N GLY A 268 21.28 3.37 3.87
CA GLY A 268 22.49 3.16 4.67
C GLY A 268 22.91 4.34 5.55
N THR A 269 22.19 5.47 5.53
CA THR A 269 22.42 6.55 6.50
C THR A 269 21.81 6.18 7.87
N SER A 270 22.40 6.68 8.97
CA SER A 270 21.98 6.28 10.31
C SER A 270 21.82 7.46 11.25
N ILE A 271 20.90 7.33 12.20
CA ILE A 271 20.89 8.10 13.44
C ILE A 271 21.78 7.35 14.42
N PRO A 272 22.92 7.90 14.86
CA PRO A 272 23.80 7.20 15.78
C PRO A 272 23.17 7.14 17.18
N ALA A 273 23.56 6.15 17.99
CA ALA A 273 23.24 6.09 19.41
C ALA A 273 23.65 7.39 20.11
N GLY A 274 22.75 8.01 20.88
CA GLY A 274 22.92 9.34 21.46
C GLY A 274 22.66 10.51 20.52
N GLY A 275 22.32 10.27 19.26
CA GLY A 275 21.95 11.31 18.29
C GLY A 275 20.63 12.00 18.66
N LEU A 276 20.64 13.34 18.75
CA LEU A 276 19.45 14.15 18.99
C LEU A 276 18.54 14.14 17.76
N ILE A 277 17.26 13.89 17.96
CA ILE A 277 16.26 13.85 16.89
C ILE A 277 15.37 15.09 16.90
N SER A 278 14.91 15.48 18.08
CA SER A 278 14.00 16.60 18.26
C SER A 278 14.17 17.22 19.64
N GLU A 279 13.86 18.51 19.75
CA GLU A 279 13.78 19.27 21.00
C GLU A 279 12.39 19.84 21.16
N ILE A 280 11.88 19.88 22.41
CA ILE A 280 10.60 20.50 22.76
C ILE A 280 10.72 21.35 24.03
N SER A 281 9.85 22.34 24.14
CA SER A 281 9.64 23.15 25.36
C SER A 281 8.35 22.71 26.04
N LEU A 282 8.18 23.09 27.31
CA LEU A 282 6.96 22.86 28.05
C LEU A 282 5.85 23.84 27.61
N GLU A 283 4.62 23.34 27.63
CA GLU A 283 3.40 24.14 27.55
C GLU A 283 3.09 24.77 28.92
N GLU A 284 2.08 25.67 28.98
CA GLU A 284 1.70 26.37 30.23
C GLU A 284 1.19 25.41 31.32
N ASP A 285 0.67 24.26 30.94
CA ASP A 285 0.19 23.23 31.86
C ASP A 285 1.29 22.29 32.35
N MET A 286 2.56 22.62 32.04
CA MET A 286 3.74 21.84 32.42
C MET A 286 3.81 20.48 31.69
N SER A 287 3.11 20.32 30.60
CA SER A 287 3.21 19.14 29.72
C SER A 287 4.07 19.42 28.49
N ALA A 288 4.51 18.36 27.82
CA ALA A 288 5.13 18.43 26.50
C ALA A 288 4.92 17.11 25.76
N GLN A 289 4.94 17.19 24.42
CA GLN A 289 4.83 16.00 23.57
C GLN A 289 5.72 16.09 22.34
N PHE A 290 6.34 14.98 21.97
CA PHE A 290 6.99 14.81 20.68
C PHE A 290 5.98 14.21 19.70
N ASP A 291 5.72 14.94 18.62
CA ASP A 291 4.91 14.51 17.47
C ASP A 291 5.81 14.52 16.23
N THR A 292 6.78 13.63 16.21
CA THR A 292 7.76 13.52 15.12
C THR A 292 7.65 12.13 14.51
N ALA A 293 7.65 12.04 13.16
CA ALA A 293 7.72 10.76 12.48
C ALA A 293 9.02 10.03 12.87
N LEU A 294 8.91 8.88 13.47
CA LEU A 294 10.03 8.07 13.94
C LEU A 294 10.00 6.69 13.27
N PRO A 295 11.13 6.11 12.88
CA PRO A 295 11.22 4.70 12.57
C PRO A 295 11.05 3.85 13.85
N PHE A 296 10.70 2.58 13.69
CA PHE A 296 10.72 1.65 14.83
C PHE A 296 12.13 1.54 15.39
N GLY A 297 12.24 1.54 16.75
CA GLY A 297 13.54 1.53 17.41
C GLY A 297 13.44 1.94 18.87
N LYS A 298 14.62 2.08 19.51
CA LYS A 298 14.73 2.50 20.90
C LYS A 298 15.24 3.92 21.00
N TYR A 299 14.61 4.67 21.87
CA TYR A 299 14.84 6.09 22.10
C TYR A 299 14.97 6.38 23.58
N TYR A 300 15.38 7.59 23.93
CA TYR A 300 15.21 8.12 25.28
C TYR A 300 14.90 9.60 25.24
N VAL A 301 14.10 10.02 26.22
CA VAL A 301 13.83 11.43 26.52
C VAL A 301 14.71 11.85 27.68
N GLN A 302 15.30 13.04 27.58
CA GLN A 302 16.13 13.62 28.62
C GLN A 302 15.93 15.14 28.66
N GLU A 303 15.94 15.72 29.88
CA GLU A 303 16.01 17.17 30.02
C GLU A 303 17.39 17.67 29.59
N ILE A 304 17.42 18.67 28.69
CA ILE A 304 18.65 19.23 28.13
C ILE A 304 18.93 20.68 28.56
N ALA A 305 17.89 21.36 29.07
CA ALA A 305 18.03 22.69 29.67
C ALA A 305 16.99 22.89 30.75
N THR A 306 17.33 23.68 31.73
CA THR A 306 16.43 24.16 32.79
C THR A 306 16.81 25.59 33.20
N ASP A 307 15.96 26.24 34.00
CA ASP A 307 16.26 27.55 34.54
C ASP A 307 17.47 27.52 35.52
N GLU A 308 18.20 28.66 35.60
CA GLU A 308 19.44 28.77 36.37
C GLU A 308 19.27 28.47 37.87
N HIS A 309 18.07 28.63 38.40
CA HIS A 309 17.76 28.36 39.81
C HIS A 309 17.56 26.87 40.13
N TYR A 310 17.45 26.01 39.11
CA TYR A 310 17.15 24.59 39.26
C TYR A 310 18.30 23.68 38.89
N VAL A 311 18.32 22.52 39.52
CA VAL A 311 19.24 21.43 39.16
C VAL A 311 18.68 20.73 37.90
N LEU A 312 19.53 20.62 36.88
CA LEU A 312 19.17 19.90 35.64
C LEU A 312 18.94 18.41 36.00
N ASN A 313 17.79 17.89 35.57
CA ASN A 313 17.48 16.48 35.74
C ASN A 313 18.15 15.67 34.61
N GLY A 314 19.18 14.92 34.95
CA GLY A 314 19.96 14.12 34.00
C GLY A 314 19.39 12.73 33.71
N GLU A 315 18.22 12.39 34.25
CA GLU A 315 17.60 11.09 34.02
C GLU A 315 17.19 10.88 32.57
N LYS A 316 17.39 9.63 32.11
CA LYS A 316 16.99 9.21 30.78
C LYS A 316 15.76 8.30 30.88
N TYR A 317 14.68 8.72 30.27
CA TYR A 317 13.49 7.88 30.16
C TYR A 317 13.52 7.10 28.84
N LEU A 318 13.62 5.78 28.94
CA LEU A 318 13.71 4.90 27.78
C LEU A 318 12.34 4.72 27.12
N VAL A 319 12.31 4.87 25.79
CA VAL A 319 11.13 4.73 24.95
C VAL A 319 11.41 3.65 23.91
N THR A 320 10.53 2.67 23.78
CA THR A 320 10.59 1.66 22.73
C THR A 320 9.39 1.83 21.82
N PHE A 321 9.65 2.14 20.55
CA PHE A 321 8.62 2.22 19.52
C PHE A 321 8.69 0.97 18.65
N GLU A 322 7.69 0.10 18.81
CA GLU A 322 7.51 -1.15 18.07
C GLU A 322 6.14 -1.15 17.40
N TYR A 323 6.02 -1.94 16.33
CA TYR A 323 4.74 -2.09 15.63
C TYR A 323 3.69 -2.76 16.52
N MET A 324 2.56 -2.08 16.72
CA MET A 324 1.48 -2.50 17.62
C MET A 324 0.27 -3.10 16.89
N GLY A 325 0.42 -3.38 15.58
CA GLY A 325 -0.65 -3.95 14.74
C GLY A 325 -1.31 -2.93 13.81
N GLN A 326 -1.95 -3.44 12.78
CA GLN A 326 -2.49 -2.64 11.66
C GLN A 326 -3.71 -1.76 11.99
N ASP A 327 -4.33 -1.99 13.16
CA ASP A 327 -5.53 -1.26 13.59
C ASP A 327 -5.20 -0.06 14.49
N ILE A 328 -3.91 0.14 14.82
CA ILE A 328 -3.43 1.23 15.67
C ILE A 328 -2.69 2.25 14.82
N GLN A 329 -3.29 3.43 14.66
CA GLN A 329 -2.68 4.52 13.89
C GLN A 329 -1.53 5.18 14.63
N THR A 330 -1.70 5.46 15.95
CA THR A 330 -0.71 6.13 16.78
C THR A 330 -0.50 5.36 18.07
N VAL A 331 0.76 5.02 18.36
CA VAL A 331 1.19 4.46 19.64
C VAL A 331 1.43 5.61 20.61
N ASP A 332 0.75 5.60 21.74
CA ASP A 332 0.85 6.63 22.77
C ASP A 332 1.77 6.13 23.89
N ILE A 333 2.86 6.85 24.15
CA ILE A 333 3.85 6.52 25.16
C ILE A 333 3.95 7.68 26.16
N ASP A 334 3.63 7.39 27.42
CA ASP A 334 3.76 8.35 28.52
C ASP A 334 5.08 8.11 29.27
N CYS A 335 5.96 9.10 29.22
CA CYS A 335 7.23 9.10 29.95
C CYS A 335 7.07 9.46 31.44
N GLY A 336 5.86 9.80 31.88
CA GLY A 336 5.61 10.19 33.28
C GLY A 336 6.12 11.59 33.60
N GLU A 337 6.40 11.79 34.87
CA GLU A 337 6.72 13.09 35.46
C GLU A 337 8.22 13.26 35.69
N PHE A 338 8.76 14.39 35.24
CA PHE A 338 10.14 14.81 35.49
C PHE A 338 10.14 15.91 36.58
N GLU A 339 10.93 15.76 37.62
CA GLU A 339 11.01 16.72 38.73
C GLU A 339 12.31 17.51 38.70
N ASN A 340 12.26 18.85 38.95
CA ASN A 340 13.42 19.68 39.23
C ASN A 340 13.36 20.27 40.60
N ILE A 341 14.51 20.22 41.30
CA ILE A 341 14.70 20.79 42.63
C ILE A 341 15.52 22.08 42.55
N ILE A 342 15.26 23.01 43.48
CA ILE A 342 15.96 24.29 43.54
C ILE A 342 17.41 24.07 43.96
N LYS A 343 18.37 24.78 43.32
CA LYS A 343 19.76 24.81 43.71
C LYS A 343 19.91 25.51 45.05
N ARG A 344 20.64 24.89 46.00
CA ARG A 344 20.89 25.43 47.33
C ARG A 344 22.39 25.53 47.59
N GLY A 345 22.80 26.64 48.24
CA GLY A 345 24.16 26.81 48.71
C GLY A 345 24.31 26.39 50.19
N ARG A 346 25.49 25.98 50.57
CA ARG A 346 25.88 25.71 51.97
C ARG A 346 27.11 26.53 52.33
N ILE A 347 27.09 27.14 53.52
CA ILE A 347 28.24 27.84 54.07
C ILE A 347 28.80 27.01 55.19
N GLU A 348 30.07 26.69 55.11
CA GLU A 348 30.82 26.06 56.18
C GLU A 348 31.89 27.04 56.66
N GLY A 349 31.99 27.23 57.96
CA GLY A 349 32.98 28.10 58.60
C GLY A 349 33.74 27.37 59.69
N HIS A 350 35.03 27.60 59.74
CA HIS A 350 35.86 27.16 60.89
C HIS A 350 36.29 28.37 61.73
N LYS A 351 36.08 28.27 62.98
CA LYS A 351 36.60 29.25 63.91
C LYS A 351 37.99 28.82 64.35
N THR A 352 38.97 29.69 64.14
CA THR A 352 40.38 29.46 64.58
C THR A 352 40.85 30.57 65.47
N ASP A 353 41.88 30.25 66.30
CA ASP A 353 42.61 31.25 67.02
C ASP A 353 43.58 32.06 66.15
N ASP A 354 44.40 32.96 66.78
CA ASP A 354 45.39 33.80 66.10
C ASP A 354 46.58 33.01 65.52
N LYS A 355 46.68 31.71 65.76
CA LYS A 355 47.68 30.80 65.18
C LYS A 355 47.09 29.85 64.14
N SER A 356 45.83 30.08 63.71
CA SER A 356 45.07 29.24 62.73
C SER A 356 44.75 27.80 63.29
N GLU A 357 44.76 27.60 64.61
CA GLU A 357 44.32 26.33 65.22
C GLU A 357 42.82 26.36 65.52
N PRO A 358 42.10 25.22 65.37
CA PRO A 358 40.63 25.15 65.58
C PRO A 358 40.30 25.54 67.04
N LEU A 359 39.34 26.42 67.27
CA LEU A 359 38.75 26.77 68.54
C LEU A 359 37.56 25.91 68.90
#